data_933dcd6423c872b72906720d378ff763
#
_entry.id   933dcd6423c872b72906720d378ff763
#
_cell.length_a   1.000
_cell.length_b   1.000
_cell.length_c   1.000
_cell.angle_alpha   90.00
_cell.angle_beta   90.00
_cell.angle_gamma   90.00
#
_symmetry.space_group_name_H-M   'P 1'
#
loop_
_entity.id
_entity.type
_entity.pdbx_description
1 polymer ?
#
loop_
_entity_poly.entity_id
_entity_poly.type
_entity_poly.pdbx_seq_one_letter_code
_entity_poly.pdbx_strand_id
1 'polypeptide(L)'
;MFKNILICSFVPENNKHVFENAIEIAKKFDSNIVSLKCIHEELPTFALFHTKSEKKKKEQLTKKIQTAFDETEKIAKLHNISIKTESVFVESLSEHVSTFVNKNEFDLFIPDFTPPADITLHEHKDIVNKIYKNIDCPILTLK
;
A
#
# COMPACT_ATOMS: atom_id res chain seq x y z
N MET A 1 -15.17 16.72 2.81
CA MET A 1 -15.06 15.69 1.76
C MET A 1 -13.59 15.25 1.68
N PHE A 2 -13.32 13.99 1.55
CA PHE A 2 -11.99 13.38 1.48
C PHE A 2 -11.03 13.75 2.63
N LYS A 3 -11.49 13.62 3.84
CA LYS A 3 -10.64 13.90 5.02
C LYS A 3 -9.59 12.83 5.28
N ASN A 4 -9.91 11.58 4.98
CA ASN A 4 -9.03 10.43 5.24
C ASN A 4 -8.79 9.66 3.94
N ILE A 5 -7.59 9.78 3.40
CA ILE A 5 -7.20 9.16 2.13
C ILE A 5 -6.28 7.99 2.42
N LEU A 6 -6.54 6.85 1.78
CA LEU A 6 -5.64 5.70 1.80
C LEU A 6 -4.93 5.56 0.45
N ILE A 7 -3.60 5.50 0.49
CA ILE A 7 -2.79 5.06 -0.64
C ILE A 7 -2.32 3.65 -0.29
N CYS A 8 -2.52 2.69 -1.19
CA CYS A 8 -2.10 1.31 -0.96
C CYS A 8 -1.27 0.80 -2.12
N SER A 9 -0.13 0.21 -1.83
CA SER A 9 0.73 -0.42 -2.84
C SER A 9 1.12 -1.84 -2.45
N PHE A 10 1.49 -2.64 -3.45
CA PHE A 10 1.93 -4.03 -3.27
C PHE A 10 3.44 -4.20 -3.42
N VAL A 11 4.15 -3.11 -3.66
CA VAL A 11 5.61 -3.11 -3.83
C VAL A 11 6.25 -2.11 -2.87
N PRO A 12 7.53 -2.29 -2.51
CA PRO A 12 8.21 -1.38 -1.59
C PRO A 12 8.36 0.05 -2.11
N GLU A 13 8.56 0.20 -3.42
CA GLU A 13 8.84 1.48 -4.06
C GLU A 13 7.57 2.35 -4.15
N ASN A 14 7.75 3.67 -4.09
CA ASN A 14 6.66 4.61 -4.32
C ASN A 14 6.46 4.86 -5.82
N ASN A 15 5.20 4.94 -6.23
CA ASN A 15 4.86 5.47 -7.54
C ASN A 15 4.74 6.99 -7.42
N LYS A 16 5.70 7.68 -7.99
CA LYS A 16 5.78 9.15 -7.89
C LYS A 16 4.51 9.84 -8.39
N HIS A 17 3.99 9.41 -9.52
CA HIS A 17 2.78 9.98 -10.11
C HIS A 17 1.57 9.86 -9.19
N VAL A 18 1.34 8.68 -8.65
CA VAL A 18 0.24 8.43 -7.71
C VAL A 18 0.40 9.28 -6.45
N PHE A 19 1.59 9.28 -5.89
CA PHE A 19 1.86 9.99 -4.63
C PHE A 19 1.73 11.51 -4.80
N GLU A 20 2.29 12.08 -5.84
CA GLU A 20 2.19 13.53 -6.11
C GLU A 20 0.73 13.97 -6.27
N ASN A 21 -0.07 13.20 -7.00
CA ASN A 21 -1.50 13.50 -7.16
C ASN A 21 -2.27 13.38 -5.84
N ALA A 22 -1.94 12.39 -5.02
CA ALA A 22 -2.56 12.24 -3.70
C ALA A 22 -2.24 13.44 -2.80
N ILE A 23 -1.01 13.93 -2.82
CA ILE A 23 -0.60 15.14 -2.09
C ILE A 23 -1.40 16.35 -2.55
N GLU A 24 -1.58 16.54 -3.85
CA GLU A 24 -2.37 17.65 -4.38
C GLU A 24 -3.84 17.60 -3.93
N ILE A 25 -4.43 16.40 -3.93
CA ILE A 25 -5.80 16.21 -3.43
C ILE A 25 -5.85 16.52 -1.93
N ALA A 26 -4.91 16.01 -1.15
CA ALA A 26 -4.85 16.23 0.28
C ALA A 26 -4.69 17.71 0.64
N LYS A 27 -3.92 18.46 -0.15
CA LYS A 27 -3.78 19.91 0.03
C LYS A 27 -5.12 20.63 -0.18
N LYS A 28 -5.86 20.26 -1.22
CA LYS A 28 -7.15 20.88 -1.53
C LYS A 28 -8.22 20.63 -0.48
N PHE A 29 -8.25 19.47 0.10
CA PHE A 29 -9.30 19.06 1.04
C PHE A 29 -8.85 19.02 2.50
N ASP A 30 -7.63 19.43 2.77
CA ASP A 30 -7.02 19.38 4.11
C ASP A 30 -7.11 17.96 4.69
N SER A 31 -6.67 16.98 3.89
CA SER A 31 -6.81 15.57 4.19
C SER A 31 -5.64 15.02 4.98
N ASN A 32 -5.91 13.96 5.75
CA ASN A 32 -4.89 13.09 6.31
C ASN A 32 -4.66 11.92 5.36
N ILE A 33 -3.42 11.49 5.21
CA ILE A 33 -3.06 10.36 4.34
C ILE A 33 -2.57 9.19 5.19
N VAL A 34 -3.01 8.00 4.85
CA VAL A 34 -2.38 6.75 5.31
C VAL A 34 -1.77 6.09 4.07
N SER A 35 -0.48 5.77 4.16
CA SER A 35 0.22 5.04 3.12
C SER A 35 0.47 3.61 3.61
N LEU A 36 -0.24 2.66 3.03
CA LEU A 36 -0.13 1.25 3.35
C LEU A 36 0.68 0.52 2.27
N LYS A 37 1.72 -0.17 2.68
CA LYS A 37 2.44 -1.10 1.82
C LYS A 37 2.14 -2.51 2.26
N CYS A 38 1.38 -3.23 1.43
CA CYS A 38 0.92 -4.58 1.70
C CYS A 38 1.71 -5.54 0.80
N ILE A 39 2.65 -6.24 1.38
CA ILE A 39 3.61 -7.07 0.62
C ILE A 39 3.21 -8.54 0.76
N HIS A 40 3.12 -9.22 -0.38
CA HIS A 40 2.81 -10.64 -0.41
C HIS A 40 3.96 -11.47 0.18
N GLU A 41 3.63 -12.37 1.08
CA GLU A 41 4.56 -13.31 1.68
C GLU A 41 3.90 -14.68 1.75
N GLU A 42 4.48 -15.65 1.05
CA GLU A 42 4.02 -17.03 1.20
C GLU A 42 4.43 -17.56 2.56
N LEU A 43 3.46 -18.05 3.33
CA LEU A 43 3.78 -18.75 4.57
C LEU A 43 4.40 -20.08 4.20
N PRO A 44 5.63 -20.38 4.65
CA PRO A 44 6.24 -21.68 4.37
C PRO A 44 5.42 -22.78 5.03
N THR A 45 5.23 -23.89 4.32
CA THR A 45 4.50 -25.08 4.80
C THR A 45 5.07 -25.58 6.12
N PHE A 46 6.35 -25.28 6.38
CA PHE A 46 7.04 -25.57 7.64
C PHE A 46 7.67 -24.27 8.15
N ALA A 47 6.94 -23.54 8.99
CA ALA A 47 7.35 -22.24 9.54
C ALA A 47 8.67 -22.28 10.33
N LEU A 48 9.16 -23.47 10.68
CA LEU A 48 10.42 -23.67 11.40
C LEU A 48 11.67 -23.56 10.53
N PHE A 49 11.51 -23.56 9.19
CA PHE A 49 12.63 -23.64 8.26
C PHE A 49 12.75 -22.41 7.35
N HIS A 50 12.78 -21.21 7.95
CA HIS A 50 13.18 -20.04 7.21
C HIS A 50 14.67 -20.14 6.88
N THR A 51 14.99 -20.17 5.59
CA THR A 51 16.38 -20.14 5.14
C THR A 51 17.02 -18.78 5.41
N LYS A 52 18.34 -18.74 5.53
CA LYS A 52 19.07 -17.47 5.68
C LYS A 52 18.81 -16.52 4.49
N SER A 53 18.62 -17.08 3.27
CA SER A 53 18.34 -16.29 2.08
C SER A 53 16.96 -15.63 2.13
N GLU A 54 15.95 -16.30 2.68
CA GLU A 54 14.60 -15.73 2.86
C GLU A 54 14.60 -14.58 3.87
N LYS A 55 15.29 -14.76 4.99
CA LYS A 55 15.46 -13.70 6.00
C LYS A 55 16.17 -12.48 5.42
N LYS A 56 17.22 -12.71 4.64
CA LYS A 56 17.98 -11.63 3.98
C LYS A 56 17.12 -10.87 2.98
N LYS A 57 16.30 -11.60 2.20
CA LYS A 57 15.37 -11.00 1.25
C LYS A 57 14.35 -10.11 1.95
N LYS A 58 13.77 -10.59 3.06
CA LYS A 58 12.81 -9.83 3.87
C LYS A 58 13.44 -8.58 4.47
N GLU A 59 14.66 -8.67 4.97
CA GLU A 59 15.42 -7.52 5.47
C GLU A 59 15.67 -6.48 4.40
N GLN A 60 16.00 -6.91 3.17
CA GLN A 60 16.19 -6.00 2.03
C GLN A 60 14.89 -5.30 1.65
N LEU A 61 13.76 -6.03 1.64
CA LEU A 61 12.44 -5.44 1.38
C LEU A 61 12.07 -4.43 2.46
N THR A 62 12.31 -4.75 3.71
CA THR A 62 12.05 -3.85 4.85
C THR A 62 12.84 -2.55 4.72
N LYS A 63 14.10 -2.63 4.31
CA LYS A 63 14.93 -1.44 4.07
C LYS A 63 14.40 -0.57 2.93
N LYS A 64 13.96 -1.18 1.82
CA LYS A 64 13.36 -0.47 0.69
C LYS A 64 12.06 0.23 1.10
N ILE A 65 11.23 -0.44 1.88
CA ILE A 65 9.99 0.11 2.43
C ILE A 65 10.32 1.33 3.30
N GLN A 66 11.28 1.22 4.19
CA GLN A 66 11.67 2.31 5.06
C GLN A 66 12.18 3.52 4.28
N THR A 67 13.01 3.29 3.26
CA THR A 67 13.49 4.35 2.37
C THR A 67 12.32 5.07 1.68
N ALA A 68 11.35 4.31 1.17
CA ALA A 68 10.17 4.87 0.53
C ALA A 68 9.31 5.67 1.51
N PHE A 69 9.14 5.20 2.74
CA PHE A 69 8.40 5.90 3.78
C PHE A 69 9.11 7.18 4.23
N ASP A 70 10.43 7.17 4.33
CA ASP A 70 11.21 8.37 4.66
C ASP A 70 11.01 9.47 3.61
N GLU A 71 11.02 9.11 2.33
CA GLU A 71 10.72 10.03 1.24
C GLU A 71 9.29 10.57 1.33
N THR A 72 8.33 9.69 1.58
CA THR A 72 6.92 10.03 1.73
C THR A 72 6.70 11.03 2.85
N GLU A 73 7.27 10.77 4.03
CA GLU A 73 7.16 11.65 5.19
C GLU A 73 7.81 13.01 4.95
N LYS A 74 8.95 13.03 4.27
CA LYS A 74 9.65 14.26 3.92
C LYS A 74 8.82 15.14 3.00
N ILE A 75 8.22 14.58 1.97
CA ILE A 75 7.37 15.32 1.04
C ILE A 75 6.10 15.82 1.74
N ALA A 76 5.46 14.98 2.53
CA ALA A 76 4.26 15.35 3.29
C ALA A 76 4.55 16.53 4.23
N LYS A 77 5.69 16.51 4.90
CA LYS A 77 6.13 17.58 5.79
C LYS A 77 6.34 18.91 5.03
N LEU A 78 6.92 18.86 3.83
CA LEU A 78 7.10 20.05 2.99
C LEU A 78 5.78 20.68 2.60
N HIS A 79 4.71 19.91 2.48
CA HIS A 79 3.37 20.37 2.11
C HIS A 79 2.42 20.52 3.30
N ASN A 80 2.91 20.38 4.52
CA ASN A 80 2.12 20.45 5.77
C ASN A 80 0.95 19.46 5.79
N ILE A 81 1.18 18.25 5.27
CA ILE A 81 0.19 17.18 5.24
C ILE A 81 0.53 16.14 6.30
N SER A 82 -0.48 15.76 7.08
CA SER A 82 -0.35 14.65 8.04
C SER A 82 -0.37 13.32 7.28
N ILE A 83 0.65 12.51 7.47
CA ILE A 83 0.74 11.19 6.87
C ILE A 83 1.12 10.15 7.92
N LYS A 84 0.48 9.00 7.81
CA LYS A 84 0.81 7.81 8.56
C LYS A 84 1.29 6.74 7.59
N THR A 85 2.35 6.04 7.95
CA THR A 85 2.90 4.97 7.12
C THR A 85 2.76 3.64 7.84
N GLU A 86 2.35 2.61 7.11
CA GLU A 86 2.16 1.27 7.66
C GLU A 86 2.56 0.24 6.61
N SER A 87 3.27 -0.78 7.04
CA SER A 87 3.65 -1.90 6.16
C SER A 87 3.30 -3.22 6.82
N VAL A 88 2.93 -4.19 5.99
CA VAL A 88 2.57 -5.52 6.46
C VAL A 88 2.94 -6.56 5.39
N PHE A 89 3.37 -7.73 5.85
CA PHE A 89 3.63 -8.90 5.02
C PHE A 89 2.50 -9.88 5.23
N VAL A 90 1.78 -10.23 4.16
CA VAL A 90 0.57 -11.05 4.27
C VAL A 90 0.50 -12.11 3.18
N GLU A 91 -0.20 -13.18 3.46
CA GLU A 91 -0.45 -14.26 2.50
C GLU A 91 -1.53 -13.86 1.48
N SER A 92 -2.62 -13.23 1.94
CA SER A 92 -3.70 -12.77 1.08
C SER A 92 -3.76 -11.24 1.02
N LEU A 93 -3.32 -10.68 -0.10
CA LEU A 93 -3.37 -9.24 -0.34
C LEU A 93 -4.82 -8.74 -0.41
N SER A 94 -5.70 -9.45 -1.12
CA SER A 94 -7.09 -9.02 -1.30
C SER A 94 -7.86 -8.96 0.02
N GLU A 95 -7.70 -9.96 0.85
CA GLU A 95 -8.37 -10.03 2.14
C GLU A 95 -7.87 -8.94 3.10
N HIS A 96 -6.56 -8.77 3.20
CA HIS A 96 -5.98 -7.78 4.09
C HIS A 96 -6.38 -6.35 3.71
N VAL A 97 -6.24 -6.01 2.43
CA VAL A 97 -6.57 -4.66 1.95
C VAL A 97 -8.06 -4.35 2.14
N SER A 98 -8.93 -5.26 1.74
CA SER A 98 -10.38 -5.08 1.89
C SER A 98 -10.78 -4.89 3.35
N THR A 99 -10.25 -5.71 4.25
CA THR A 99 -10.50 -5.60 5.69
C THR A 99 -9.98 -4.28 6.24
N PHE A 100 -8.77 -3.89 5.86
CA PHE A 100 -8.14 -2.64 6.31
C PHE A 100 -8.97 -1.41 5.89
N VAL A 101 -9.39 -1.36 4.63
CA VAL A 101 -10.19 -0.24 4.11
C VAL A 101 -11.53 -0.14 4.83
N ASN A 102 -12.23 -1.26 4.98
CA ASN A 102 -13.58 -1.26 5.56
C ASN A 102 -13.57 -1.01 7.07
N LYS A 103 -12.51 -1.39 7.76
CA LYS A 103 -12.37 -1.21 9.20
C LYS A 103 -12.00 0.22 9.63
N ASN A 104 -11.27 0.95 8.79
CA ASN A 104 -10.66 2.23 9.17
C ASN A 104 -11.37 3.47 8.60
N GLU A 105 -12.52 3.32 8.01
CA GLU A 105 -13.38 4.43 7.55
C GLU A 105 -12.67 5.49 6.68
N PHE A 106 -12.05 5.06 5.59
CA PHE A 106 -11.46 5.99 4.62
C PHE A 106 -12.54 6.61 3.71
N ASP A 107 -12.33 7.87 3.35
CA ASP A 107 -13.21 8.62 2.43
C ASP A 107 -12.82 8.44 0.97
N LEU A 108 -11.55 8.13 0.73
CA LEU A 108 -11.02 7.97 -0.62
C LEU A 108 -9.91 6.92 -0.60
N PHE A 109 -9.97 6.00 -1.53
CA PHE A 109 -8.96 4.97 -1.75
C PHE A 109 -8.24 5.24 -3.07
N ILE A 110 -6.93 5.45 -3.00
CA ILE A 110 -6.08 5.65 -4.19
C ILE A 110 -5.15 4.45 -4.30
N PRO A 111 -5.47 3.46 -5.14
CA PRO A 111 -4.61 2.31 -5.32
C PRO A 111 -3.37 2.65 -6.14
N ASP A 112 -2.23 2.11 -5.71
CA ASP A 112 -1.00 2.07 -6.47
C ASP A 112 -0.64 0.59 -6.66
N PHE A 113 -1.40 -0.08 -7.53
CA PHE A 113 -1.31 -1.52 -7.71
C PHE A 113 -0.33 -1.90 -8.82
N THR A 114 0.91 -1.46 -8.70
CA THR A 114 2.00 -1.98 -9.53
C THR A 114 2.15 -3.48 -9.25
N PRO A 115 2.11 -4.35 -10.29
CA PRO A 115 2.22 -5.78 -10.07
C PRO A 115 3.56 -6.17 -9.46
N PRO A 116 3.56 -6.90 -8.33
CA PRO A 116 4.81 -7.42 -7.78
C PRO A 116 5.39 -8.52 -8.68
N ALA A 117 6.71 -8.69 -8.62
CA ALA A 117 7.42 -9.61 -9.50
C ALA A 117 7.12 -11.10 -9.25
N ASP A 118 6.70 -11.44 -8.04
CA ASP A 118 6.43 -12.82 -7.62
C ASP A 118 4.98 -13.28 -7.87
N ILE A 119 4.16 -12.44 -8.47
CA ILE A 119 2.75 -12.73 -8.77
C ILE A 119 2.54 -12.60 -10.27
N THR A 120 1.81 -13.55 -10.87
CA THR A 120 1.48 -13.48 -12.30
C THR A 120 0.49 -12.34 -12.57
N LEU A 121 0.46 -11.86 -13.80
CA LEU A 121 -0.50 -10.81 -14.18
C LEU A 121 -1.96 -11.27 -13.99
N HIS A 122 -2.23 -12.54 -14.22
CA HIS A 122 -3.57 -13.10 -14.01
C HIS A 122 -3.97 -13.07 -12.53
N GLU A 123 -3.09 -13.53 -11.66
CA GLU A 123 -3.30 -13.49 -10.22
C GLU A 123 -3.46 -12.05 -9.72
N HIS A 124 -2.65 -11.14 -10.24
CA HIS A 124 -2.72 -9.72 -9.90
C HIS A 124 -4.07 -9.13 -10.25
N LYS A 125 -4.60 -9.40 -11.45
CA LYS A 125 -5.93 -8.94 -11.87
C LYS A 125 -7.02 -9.49 -10.95
N ASP A 126 -6.95 -10.76 -10.56
CA ASP A 126 -7.91 -11.36 -9.66
C ASP A 126 -7.90 -10.69 -8.28
N ILE A 127 -6.71 -10.42 -7.76
CA ILE A 127 -6.53 -9.74 -6.47
C ILE A 127 -7.16 -8.34 -6.52
N VAL A 128 -6.83 -7.57 -7.54
CA VAL A 128 -7.34 -6.20 -7.73
C VAL A 128 -8.87 -6.19 -7.86
N ASN A 129 -9.42 -7.10 -8.66
CA ASN A 129 -10.87 -7.22 -8.83
C ASN A 129 -11.58 -7.57 -7.52
N LYS A 130 -11.02 -8.47 -6.72
CA LYS A 130 -11.57 -8.82 -5.41
C LYS A 130 -11.59 -7.62 -4.46
N ILE A 131 -10.51 -6.85 -4.46
CA ILE A 131 -10.43 -5.63 -3.64
C ILE A 131 -11.52 -4.65 -4.05
N TYR A 132 -11.64 -4.35 -5.34
CA TYR A 132 -12.63 -3.38 -5.84
C TYR A 132 -14.06 -3.81 -5.56
N LYS A 133 -14.36 -5.10 -5.56
CA LYS A 133 -15.70 -5.61 -5.25
C LYS A 133 -16.06 -5.53 -3.76
N ASN A 134 -15.06 -5.56 -2.88
CA ASN A 134 -15.27 -5.72 -1.45
C ASN A 134 -15.05 -4.46 -0.62
N ILE A 135 -14.70 -3.34 -1.24
CA ILE A 135 -14.56 -2.08 -0.52
C ILE A 135 -15.72 -1.13 -0.83
N ASP A 136 -16.16 -0.41 0.21
CA ASP A 136 -17.32 0.48 0.13
C ASP A 136 -16.92 1.96 -0.05
N CYS A 137 -15.65 2.24 -0.04
CA CYS A 137 -15.11 3.58 -0.15
C CYS A 137 -14.94 3.99 -1.62
N PRO A 138 -15.11 5.28 -1.98
CA PRO A 138 -14.78 5.75 -3.32
C PRO A 138 -13.34 5.45 -3.71
N ILE A 139 -13.14 5.06 -4.96
CA ILE A 139 -11.84 4.67 -5.52
C ILE A 139 -11.46 5.66 -6.62
N LEU A 140 -10.25 6.21 -6.52
CA LEU A 140 -9.67 7.02 -7.58
C LEU A 140 -8.46 6.29 -8.16
N THR A 141 -8.59 5.84 -9.40
CA THR A 141 -7.50 5.20 -10.13
C THR A 141 -6.75 6.23 -10.96
N LEU A 142 -5.45 6.35 -10.75
CA LEU A 142 -4.57 7.25 -11.50
C LEU A 142 -3.76 6.45 -12.52
N LYS A 143 -3.70 6.93 -13.73
CA LYS A 143 -2.92 6.31 -14.79
C LYS A 143 -1.64 7.11 -15.08
#